data_8334708d0c4d55a2aa171743d00d63e3
#
_entry.id   8334708d0c4d55a2aa171743d00d63e3
#
_cell.length_a   1.000
_cell.length_b   1.000
_cell.length_c   1.000
_cell.angle_alpha   90.00
_cell.angle_beta   90.00
_cell.angle_gamma   90.00
#
_symmetry.space_group_name_H-M   'P 1'
#
loop_
_entity.id
_entity.type
_entity.pdbx_description
1 polymer ?
#
loop_
_entity_poly.entity_id
_entity_poly.type
_entity_poly.pdbx_seq_one_letter_code
_entity_poly.pdbx_strand_id
1 'polypeptide(L)'
;MHHTFRVQTTLPYLHIYIYYSLMFSFSKKIVLCLLLLTACIAVYANDIYTLDSIEAVWYDNTRIAHERLDSLGRREKANGWKNFKQSDWEITKGMFYLSEDKTGKAAPYIYDAYKHAMKEGNHHTELHAILAICTIESRMGHLRLLSRNAQLMKNRAQEVEEEVESSHYYESTAYQFLSYCTCVLDSNMEESQKMLDSAKVAAQACPSKFDQQLMQKAIQFQQIYNYQKIDSNFIAYHEGKKLLQQIEKHIQNDDEFADISMNFQQSICASLMITSKKLGYTEEAEEYYLRTLEMMDLYDHTEDILPSVAEYLALSEQWDQLVNIVEPMLETSHPSFLLLNTTQYLMMAYQKLGMKDKLYPAFERYATLMDSIREAENDAIPMEINTVFNTNELENALKSRERLLLSNKVIMILFILLILSLIGIIFILRYRNRQRMKDNEFLFNSVKNSNKRKLPHQPTEKGTNKERSVYWQVIQHIEENDNYRKSEFSIKPLEKQLLMRSADIEAQFEKECGISLSDTLLHYRLRHACELLENTDYILEVVAEESGFGSSRTFYRQFRNAYNLTPNAYRTMSQEAKNNQETTL
;
A
#
# COMPACT_ATOMS: atom_id res chain seq x y z
N MET A 1 -43.78 2.48 -13.66
CA MET A 1 -44.61 1.28 -13.41
C MET A 1 -43.67 0.09 -13.25
N HIS A 2 -43.56 -0.40 -12.04
CA HIS A 2 -42.70 -1.54 -11.72
C HIS A 2 -43.25 -2.83 -12.31
N HIS A 3 -42.56 -3.46 -13.22
CA HIS A 3 -42.74 -4.88 -13.48
C HIS A 3 -41.68 -5.69 -12.73
N THR A 4 -42.08 -6.12 -11.55
CA THR A 4 -41.35 -7.07 -10.71
C THR A 4 -41.42 -8.46 -11.36
N PHE A 5 -40.30 -8.95 -11.81
CA PHE A 5 -40.10 -10.40 -11.98
C PHE A 5 -40.03 -11.04 -10.58
N ARG A 6 -41.17 -11.63 -10.18
CA ARG A 6 -41.24 -12.51 -9.01
C ARG A 6 -40.63 -13.87 -9.37
N VAL A 7 -39.35 -14.05 -9.06
CA VAL A 7 -38.81 -15.38 -8.88
C VAL A 7 -39.18 -15.85 -7.48
N GLN A 8 -39.90 -16.95 -7.43
CA GLN A 8 -40.31 -17.64 -6.19
C GLN A 8 -39.08 -18.05 -5.37
N THR A 9 -38.72 -17.27 -4.36
CA THR A 9 -37.82 -17.68 -3.29
C THR A 9 -38.59 -17.86 -1.98
N THR A 10 -39.36 -18.94 -1.90
CA THR A 10 -40.07 -19.33 -0.66
C THR A 10 -39.56 -20.66 -0.12
N LEU A 11 -38.24 -20.85 0.06
CA LEU A 11 -37.76 -22.06 0.74
C LEU A 11 -36.56 -21.96 1.67
N PRO A 12 -35.85 -20.84 1.91
CA PRO A 12 -34.78 -20.86 2.90
C PRO A 12 -35.21 -20.59 4.34
N TYR A 13 -36.34 -19.89 4.56
CA TYR A 13 -36.67 -19.44 5.92
C TYR A 13 -37.45 -20.47 6.76
N LEU A 14 -38.12 -21.41 6.15
CA LEU A 14 -38.84 -22.48 6.86
C LEU A 14 -37.86 -23.51 7.48
N HIS A 15 -36.73 -23.76 6.83
CA HIS A 15 -35.69 -24.66 7.36
C HIS A 15 -34.95 -24.08 8.59
N ILE A 16 -34.76 -22.77 8.67
CA ILE A 16 -34.11 -22.12 9.80
C ILE A 16 -34.97 -22.17 11.06
N TYR A 17 -36.28 -22.05 10.94
CA TYR A 17 -37.17 -22.07 12.10
C TYR A 17 -37.36 -23.48 12.68
N ILE A 18 -37.37 -24.50 11.86
CA ILE A 18 -37.41 -25.92 12.27
C ILE A 18 -36.06 -26.31 12.92
N TYR A 19 -34.94 -25.73 12.47
CA TYR A 19 -33.60 -25.98 12.99
C TYR A 19 -33.40 -25.46 14.42
N TYR A 20 -33.94 -24.28 14.76
CA TYR A 20 -33.86 -23.72 16.11
C TYR A 20 -34.71 -24.46 17.14
N SER A 21 -35.81 -25.05 16.71
CA SER A 21 -36.71 -25.83 17.61
C SER A 21 -36.16 -27.22 17.95
N LEU A 22 -35.36 -27.83 17.10
CA LEU A 22 -34.73 -29.14 17.33
C LEU A 22 -33.39 -29.08 18.09
N MET A 23 -32.75 -27.91 18.19
CA MET A 23 -31.44 -27.73 18.81
C MET A 23 -31.42 -27.90 20.33
N PHE A 24 -32.54 -27.87 21.02
CA PHE A 24 -32.57 -27.94 22.51
C PHE A 24 -32.61 -29.36 23.09
N SER A 25 -32.66 -30.43 22.23
CA SER A 25 -32.88 -31.81 22.70
C SER A 25 -31.81 -32.85 22.32
N PHE A 26 -30.66 -32.48 21.68
CA PHE A 26 -29.68 -33.48 21.23
C PHE A 26 -28.30 -33.36 21.92
N SER A 27 -27.67 -34.51 22.19
CA SER A 27 -26.40 -34.62 22.87
C SER A 27 -25.25 -33.91 22.08
N LYS A 28 -24.23 -33.36 22.76
CA LYS A 28 -23.10 -32.61 22.19
C LYS A 28 -22.42 -33.30 20.99
N LYS A 29 -22.47 -34.63 20.90
CA LYS A 29 -21.88 -35.37 19.77
C LYS A 29 -22.70 -35.23 18.48
N ILE A 30 -24.02 -35.18 18.57
CA ILE A 30 -24.91 -35.02 17.42
C ILE A 30 -24.84 -33.56 16.92
N VAL A 31 -24.72 -32.59 17.84
CA VAL A 31 -24.51 -31.18 17.48
C VAL A 31 -23.18 -30.98 16.74
N LEU A 32 -22.11 -31.67 17.14
CA LEU A 32 -20.81 -31.60 16.45
C LEU A 32 -20.87 -32.25 15.05
N CYS A 33 -21.56 -33.40 14.91
CA CYS A 33 -21.77 -34.03 13.62
C CYS A 33 -22.65 -33.18 12.68
N LEU A 34 -23.67 -32.50 13.22
CA LEU A 34 -24.51 -31.58 12.46
C LEU A 34 -23.76 -30.31 12.08
N LEU A 35 -22.90 -29.78 12.95
CA LEU A 35 -22.02 -28.65 12.63
C LEU A 35 -20.96 -29.03 11.57
N LEU A 36 -20.42 -30.23 11.61
CA LEU A 36 -19.53 -30.76 10.58
C LEU A 36 -20.27 -31.00 9.26
N LEU A 37 -21.50 -31.50 9.32
CA LEU A 37 -22.35 -31.69 8.13
C LEU A 37 -22.77 -30.34 7.54
N THR A 38 -23.13 -29.35 8.37
CA THR A 38 -23.44 -27.98 7.89
C THR A 38 -22.21 -27.26 7.37
N ALA A 39 -21.02 -27.47 7.98
CA ALA A 39 -19.76 -27.00 7.43
C ALA A 39 -19.43 -27.68 6.08
N CYS A 40 -19.65 -28.99 5.97
CA CYS A 40 -19.51 -29.69 4.68
C CYS A 40 -20.56 -29.25 3.65
N ILE A 41 -21.82 -29.00 4.04
CA ILE A 41 -22.87 -28.50 3.14
C ILE A 41 -22.58 -27.02 2.77
N ALA A 42 -22.10 -26.21 3.69
CA ALA A 42 -21.66 -24.84 3.40
C ALA A 42 -20.43 -24.81 2.49
N VAL A 43 -19.50 -25.75 2.63
CA VAL A 43 -18.38 -25.95 1.70
C VAL A 43 -18.86 -26.46 0.34
N TYR A 44 -19.87 -27.35 0.30
CA TYR A 44 -20.46 -27.87 -0.95
C TYR A 44 -21.43 -26.87 -1.63
N ALA A 45 -22.13 -26.02 -0.86
CA ALA A 45 -23.01 -24.99 -1.40
C ALA A 45 -22.25 -23.76 -1.96
N ASN A 46 -20.96 -23.62 -1.62
CA ASN A 46 -20.13 -22.54 -2.14
C ASN A 46 -19.48 -22.86 -3.51
N ASP A 47 -19.79 -24.00 -4.11
CA ASP A 47 -18.99 -24.56 -5.19
C ASP A 47 -19.58 -24.49 -6.60
N ILE A 48 -20.66 -23.75 -6.84
CA ILE A 48 -21.28 -23.69 -8.18
C ILE A 48 -21.47 -22.22 -8.61
N TYR A 49 -20.42 -21.42 -8.55
CA TYR A 49 -20.43 -20.14 -9.27
C TYR A 49 -19.78 -20.35 -10.64
N THR A 50 -20.58 -20.17 -11.70
CA THR A 50 -20.09 -19.94 -13.06
C THR A 50 -19.74 -18.46 -13.22
N LEU A 51 -18.93 -18.10 -14.22
CA LEU A 51 -18.66 -16.68 -14.52
C LEU A 51 -19.94 -15.92 -14.75
N ASP A 52 -20.85 -16.45 -15.56
CA ASP A 52 -22.16 -15.81 -15.86
C ASP A 52 -22.93 -15.47 -14.58
N SER A 53 -22.91 -16.38 -13.57
CA SER A 53 -23.57 -16.13 -12.30
C SER A 53 -22.88 -15.08 -11.44
N ILE A 54 -21.57 -14.89 -11.61
CA ILE A 54 -20.77 -13.85 -10.94
C ILE A 54 -20.99 -12.51 -11.63
N GLU A 55 -21.00 -12.48 -12.95
CA GLU A 55 -21.29 -11.31 -13.76
C GLU A 55 -22.71 -10.78 -13.53
N ALA A 56 -23.69 -11.68 -13.40
CA ALA A 56 -25.05 -11.29 -13.05
C ALA A 56 -25.14 -10.58 -11.68
N VAL A 57 -24.30 -10.97 -10.71
CA VAL A 57 -24.26 -10.33 -9.38
C VAL A 57 -23.47 -9.01 -9.41
N TRP A 58 -22.64 -8.78 -10.42
CA TRP A 58 -21.84 -7.57 -10.54
C TRP A 58 -22.69 -6.30 -10.51
N TYR A 59 -23.79 -6.30 -11.26
CA TYR A 59 -24.70 -5.16 -11.33
C TYR A 59 -25.43 -4.86 -10.02
N ASP A 60 -25.64 -5.91 -9.19
CA ASP A 60 -26.33 -5.75 -7.90
C ASP A 60 -25.33 -5.42 -6.76
N ASN A 61 -24.15 -6.03 -6.77
CA ASN A 61 -23.17 -5.90 -5.70
C ASN A 61 -21.74 -6.23 -6.15
N THR A 62 -21.00 -5.22 -6.53
CA THR A 62 -19.61 -5.35 -7.03
C THR A 62 -18.68 -6.04 -6.05
N ARG A 63 -18.81 -5.76 -4.73
CA ARG A 63 -17.97 -6.39 -3.70
C ARG A 63 -18.19 -7.91 -3.63
N ILE A 64 -19.45 -8.34 -3.65
CA ILE A 64 -19.76 -9.78 -3.62
C ILE A 64 -19.28 -10.46 -4.90
N ALA A 65 -19.40 -9.82 -6.06
CA ALA A 65 -18.89 -10.33 -7.32
C ALA A 65 -17.37 -10.54 -7.29
N HIS A 66 -16.62 -9.56 -6.77
CA HIS A 66 -15.16 -9.71 -6.57
C HIS A 66 -14.81 -10.86 -5.63
N GLU A 67 -15.48 -10.98 -4.48
CA GLU A 67 -15.23 -12.05 -3.51
C GLU A 67 -15.49 -13.44 -4.12
N ARG A 68 -16.57 -13.58 -4.90
CA ARG A 68 -16.92 -14.82 -5.61
C ARG A 68 -15.92 -15.16 -6.72
N LEU A 69 -15.53 -14.16 -7.52
CA LEU A 69 -14.53 -14.33 -8.58
C LEU A 69 -13.16 -14.72 -8.01
N ASP A 70 -12.74 -14.12 -6.89
CA ASP A 70 -11.50 -14.48 -6.20
C ASP A 70 -11.56 -15.90 -5.59
N SER A 71 -12.73 -16.32 -5.10
CA SER A 71 -12.94 -17.68 -4.60
C SER A 71 -12.81 -18.70 -5.74
N LEU A 72 -13.45 -18.42 -6.89
CA LEU A 72 -13.35 -19.22 -8.11
C LEU A 72 -11.90 -19.34 -8.56
N GLY A 73 -11.18 -18.22 -8.65
CA GLY A 73 -9.78 -18.19 -9.07
C GLY A 73 -8.84 -18.98 -8.16
N ARG A 74 -9.04 -18.90 -6.84
CA ARG A 74 -8.25 -19.70 -5.88
C ARG A 74 -8.50 -21.20 -6.06
N ARG A 75 -9.76 -21.60 -6.25
CA ARG A 75 -10.17 -22.99 -6.46
C ARG A 75 -9.58 -23.54 -7.75
N GLU A 76 -9.76 -22.84 -8.86
CA GLU A 76 -9.29 -23.29 -10.17
C GLU A 76 -7.77 -23.32 -10.27
N LYS A 77 -7.08 -22.34 -9.67
CA LYS A 77 -5.62 -22.33 -9.55
C LYS A 77 -5.11 -23.55 -8.79
N ALA A 78 -5.78 -23.95 -7.71
CA ALA A 78 -5.42 -25.16 -6.95
C ALA A 78 -5.64 -26.43 -7.78
N ASN A 79 -6.62 -26.44 -8.69
CA ASN A 79 -6.94 -27.56 -9.59
C ASN A 79 -6.14 -27.53 -10.92
N GLY A 80 -5.26 -26.55 -11.11
CA GLY A 80 -4.46 -26.37 -12.33
C GLY A 80 -5.31 -25.97 -13.53
N TRP A 81 -6.37 -25.19 -13.33
CA TRP A 81 -7.26 -24.63 -14.35
C TRP A 81 -7.92 -25.70 -15.26
N LYS A 82 -8.27 -26.88 -14.67
CA LYS A 82 -8.80 -28.01 -15.43
C LYS A 82 -10.24 -27.83 -15.90
N ASN A 83 -11.04 -27.12 -15.12
CA ASN A 83 -12.47 -26.96 -15.38
C ASN A 83 -12.80 -25.63 -16.03
N PHE A 84 -11.84 -24.73 -16.10
CA PHE A 84 -12.04 -23.35 -16.50
C PHE A 84 -10.75 -22.75 -17.06
N LYS A 85 -10.83 -21.94 -18.13
CA LYS A 85 -9.65 -21.31 -18.72
C LYS A 85 -9.19 -20.15 -17.84
N GLN A 86 -7.89 -20.08 -17.59
CA GLN A 86 -7.28 -19.01 -16.78
C GLN A 86 -7.52 -17.65 -17.44
N SER A 87 -7.45 -17.59 -18.77
CA SER A 87 -7.66 -16.35 -19.53
C SER A 87 -9.06 -15.75 -19.31
N ASP A 88 -10.12 -16.58 -19.19
CA ASP A 88 -11.48 -16.11 -18.98
C ASP A 88 -11.65 -15.50 -17.58
N TRP A 89 -11.03 -16.10 -16.55
CA TRP A 89 -11.03 -15.55 -15.21
C TRP A 89 -10.28 -14.20 -15.16
N GLU A 90 -9.12 -14.13 -15.82
CA GLU A 90 -8.29 -12.92 -15.83
C GLU A 90 -8.97 -11.77 -16.55
N ILE A 91 -9.61 -12.03 -17.71
CA ILE A 91 -10.33 -10.98 -18.44
C ILE A 91 -11.53 -10.47 -17.64
N THR A 92 -12.32 -11.36 -17.04
CA THR A 92 -13.47 -10.96 -16.19
C THR A 92 -12.97 -10.11 -15.01
N LYS A 93 -11.89 -10.52 -14.35
CA LYS A 93 -11.29 -9.74 -13.25
C LYS A 93 -10.80 -8.37 -13.71
N GLY A 94 -10.16 -8.33 -14.85
CA GLY A 94 -9.71 -7.09 -15.49
C GLY A 94 -10.87 -6.16 -15.84
N MET A 95 -11.93 -6.72 -16.44
CA MET A 95 -13.12 -5.95 -16.82
C MET A 95 -13.87 -5.40 -15.61
N PHE A 96 -13.95 -6.14 -14.50
CA PHE A 96 -14.52 -5.64 -13.26
C PHE A 96 -13.76 -4.41 -12.74
N TYR A 97 -12.42 -4.46 -12.74
CA TYR A 97 -11.64 -3.29 -12.35
C TYR A 97 -11.77 -2.13 -13.37
N LEU A 98 -11.90 -2.45 -14.66
CA LEU A 98 -12.03 -1.42 -15.69
C LEU A 98 -13.39 -0.69 -15.62
N SER A 99 -14.46 -1.41 -15.28
CA SER A 99 -15.79 -0.81 -15.06
C SER A 99 -15.88 0.00 -13.76
N GLU A 100 -14.98 -0.25 -12.78
CA GLU A 100 -14.81 0.57 -11.58
C GLU A 100 -13.82 1.73 -11.77
N ASP A 101 -13.42 2.04 -13.01
CA ASP A 101 -12.39 3.05 -13.36
C ASP A 101 -11.01 2.83 -12.72
N LYS A 102 -10.75 1.61 -12.22
CA LYS A 102 -9.47 1.21 -11.62
C LYS A 102 -8.49 0.70 -12.67
N THR A 103 -8.23 1.49 -13.70
CA THR A 103 -7.40 1.14 -14.87
C THR A 103 -6.04 0.55 -14.50
N GLY A 104 -5.36 1.12 -13.50
CA GLY A 104 -4.07 0.59 -13.04
C GLY A 104 -4.14 -0.83 -12.42
N LYS A 105 -5.30 -1.22 -11.85
CA LYS A 105 -5.55 -2.59 -11.36
C LYS A 105 -6.04 -3.51 -12.46
N ALA A 106 -6.79 -2.99 -13.43
CA ALA A 106 -7.32 -3.74 -14.56
C ALA A 106 -6.20 -4.22 -15.51
N ALA A 107 -5.28 -3.33 -15.87
CA ALA A 107 -4.25 -3.56 -16.89
C ALA A 107 -3.47 -4.88 -16.69
N PRO A 108 -2.90 -5.21 -15.51
CA PRO A 108 -2.17 -6.46 -15.34
C PRO A 108 -3.00 -7.70 -15.65
N TYR A 109 -4.27 -7.72 -15.24
CA TYR A 109 -5.16 -8.86 -15.50
C TYR A 109 -5.50 -8.98 -16.98
N ILE A 110 -5.77 -7.86 -17.66
CA ILE A 110 -6.09 -7.82 -19.09
C ILE A 110 -4.89 -8.27 -19.94
N TYR A 111 -3.68 -7.82 -19.63
CA TYR A 111 -2.47 -8.28 -20.32
C TYR A 111 -2.16 -9.74 -20.06
N ASP A 112 -2.36 -10.24 -18.83
CA ASP A 112 -2.17 -11.66 -18.52
C ASP A 112 -3.26 -12.51 -19.22
N ALA A 113 -4.51 -12.02 -19.30
CA ALA A 113 -5.59 -12.67 -20.05
C ALA A 113 -5.25 -12.82 -21.53
N TYR A 114 -4.78 -11.75 -22.19
CA TYR A 114 -4.31 -11.80 -23.57
C TYR A 114 -3.26 -12.88 -23.81
N LYS A 115 -2.25 -12.91 -22.95
CA LYS A 115 -1.13 -13.85 -23.02
C LYS A 115 -1.56 -15.31 -22.80
N HIS A 116 -2.46 -15.54 -21.83
CA HIS A 116 -2.95 -16.89 -21.57
C HIS A 116 -3.93 -17.33 -22.64
N ALA A 117 -4.79 -16.45 -23.14
CA ALA A 117 -5.72 -16.73 -24.23
C ALA A 117 -4.99 -17.22 -25.50
N MET A 118 -3.88 -16.56 -25.87
CA MET A 118 -3.02 -17.02 -26.98
C MET A 118 -2.47 -18.43 -26.76
N LYS A 119 -2.01 -18.75 -25.53
CA LYS A 119 -1.46 -20.07 -25.20
C LYS A 119 -2.53 -21.16 -25.16
N GLU A 120 -3.73 -20.80 -24.73
CA GLU A 120 -4.89 -21.69 -24.58
C GLU A 120 -5.65 -21.90 -25.89
N GLY A 121 -5.32 -21.14 -26.94
CA GLY A 121 -6.10 -21.08 -28.17
C GLY A 121 -7.52 -20.55 -27.93
N ASN A 122 -7.67 -19.59 -27.01
CA ASN A 122 -8.95 -19.01 -26.67
C ASN A 122 -9.15 -17.69 -27.43
N HIS A 123 -9.47 -17.79 -28.70
CA HIS A 123 -9.53 -16.65 -29.63
C HIS A 123 -10.59 -15.61 -29.27
N HIS A 124 -11.69 -16.02 -28.65
CA HIS A 124 -12.71 -15.08 -28.14
C HIS A 124 -12.13 -14.18 -27.04
N THR A 125 -11.53 -14.78 -26.00
CA THR A 125 -10.92 -14.01 -24.90
C THR A 125 -9.69 -13.23 -25.35
N GLU A 126 -8.94 -13.74 -26.34
CA GLU A 126 -7.85 -13.02 -27.00
C GLU A 126 -8.33 -11.69 -27.59
N LEU A 127 -9.40 -11.71 -28.42
CA LEU A 127 -9.98 -10.50 -29.02
C LEU A 127 -10.57 -9.56 -27.96
N HIS A 128 -11.25 -10.12 -26.95
CA HIS A 128 -11.79 -9.33 -25.86
C HIS A 128 -10.69 -8.62 -25.05
N ALA A 129 -9.58 -9.30 -24.80
CA ALA A 129 -8.43 -8.68 -24.13
C ALA A 129 -7.78 -7.56 -24.97
N ILE A 130 -7.66 -7.73 -26.31
CA ILE A 130 -7.17 -6.67 -27.19
C ILE A 130 -8.12 -5.47 -27.18
N LEU A 131 -9.43 -5.68 -27.20
CA LEU A 131 -10.43 -4.61 -27.09
C LEU A 131 -10.28 -3.85 -25.75
N ALA A 132 -10.12 -4.58 -24.65
CA ALA A 132 -9.92 -3.97 -23.34
C ALA A 132 -8.60 -3.17 -23.29
N ILE A 133 -7.53 -3.65 -23.92
CA ILE A 133 -6.26 -2.91 -24.08
C ILE A 133 -6.51 -1.62 -24.87
N CYS A 134 -7.22 -1.69 -26.01
CA CYS A 134 -7.57 -0.51 -26.79
C CYS A 134 -8.39 0.51 -25.99
N THR A 135 -9.30 0.03 -25.14
CA THR A 135 -10.09 0.89 -24.23
C THR A 135 -9.19 1.60 -23.23
N ILE A 136 -8.24 0.88 -22.60
CA ILE A 136 -7.25 1.47 -21.69
C ILE A 136 -6.43 2.53 -22.41
N GLU A 137 -5.89 2.21 -23.58
CA GLU A 137 -5.05 3.13 -24.34
C GLU A 137 -5.83 4.38 -24.80
N SER A 138 -7.10 4.22 -25.13
CA SER A 138 -7.99 5.35 -25.46
C SER A 138 -8.21 6.25 -24.24
N ARG A 139 -8.51 5.68 -23.07
CA ARG A 139 -8.69 6.43 -21.81
C ARG A 139 -7.42 7.14 -21.35
N MET A 140 -6.25 6.55 -21.61
CA MET A 140 -4.95 7.12 -21.30
C MET A 140 -4.46 8.13 -22.35
N GLY A 141 -5.13 8.25 -23.51
CA GLY A 141 -4.74 9.10 -24.62
C GLY A 141 -3.51 8.64 -25.39
N HIS A 142 -3.14 7.37 -25.26
CA HIS A 142 -2.00 6.77 -25.95
C HIS A 142 -2.36 6.45 -27.42
N LEU A 143 -2.65 7.47 -28.22
CA LEU A 143 -3.24 7.32 -29.55
C LEU A 143 -2.43 6.45 -30.51
N ARG A 144 -1.09 6.49 -30.45
CA ARG A 144 -0.23 5.64 -31.29
C ARG A 144 -0.29 4.18 -30.90
N LEU A 145 -0.33 3.89 -29.57
CA LEU A 145 -0.51 2.53 -29.07
C LEU A 145 -1.91 2.03 -29.39
N LEU A 146 -2.93 2.87 -29.22
CA LEU A 146 -4.31 2.58 -29.59
C LEU A 146 -4.41 2.22 -31.08
N SER A 147 -3.85 3.02 -31.98
CA SER A 147 -3.86 2.75 -33.43
C SER A 147 -3.22 1.40 -33.75
N ARG A 148 -2.08 1.08 -33.11
CA ARG A 148 -1.40 -0.19 -33.31
C ARG A 148 -2.21 -1.37 -32.79
N ASN A 149 -2.76 -1.28 -31.57
CA ASN A 149 -3.55 -2.35 -30.97
C ASN A 149 -4.89 -2.54 -31.71
N ALA A 150 -5.50 -1.47 -32.20
CA ALA A 150 -6.66 -1.55 -33.07
C ALA A 150 -6.34 -2.24 -34.41
N GLN A 151 -5.19 -1.96 -35.01
CA GLN A 151 -4.75 -2.68 -36.21
C GLN A 151 -4.52 -4.16 -35.96
N LEU A 152 -3.96 -4.52 -34.78
CA LEU A 152 -3.84 -5.91 -34.37
C LEU A 152 -5.22 -6.55 -34.22
N MET A 153 -6.13 -5.92 -33.46
CA MET A 153 -7.49 -6.42 -33.24
C MET A 153 -8.18 -6.72 -34.56
N LYS A 154 -8.10 -5.77 -35.52
CA LYS A 154 -8.63 -5.94 -36.88
C LYS A 154 -8.06 -7.19 -37.56
N ASN A 155 -6.74 -7.29 -37.66
CA ASN A 155 -6.08 -8.41 -38.34
C ASN A 155 -6.43 -9.74 -37.67
N ARG A 156 -6.42 -9.79 -36.34
CA ARG A 156 -6.72 -11.00 -35.60
C ARG A 156 -8.19 -11.41 -35.73
N ALA A 157 -9.12 -10.46 -35.71
CA ALA A 157 -10.54 -10.73 -35.94
C ALA A 157 -10.79 -11.36 -37.32
N GLN A 158 -10.10 -10.87 -38.37
CA GLN A 158 -10.15 -11.43 -39.71
C GLN A 158 -9.53 -12.85 -39.79
N GLU A 159 -8.43 -13.11 -39.07
CA GLU A 159 -7.79 -14.45 -39.04
C GLU A 159 -8.66 -15.52 -38.40
N VAL A 160 -9.46 -15.18 -37.38
CA VAL A 160 -10.26 -16.12 -36.60
C VAL A 160 -11.77 -16.03 -36.90
N GLU A 161 -12.13 -15.45 -38.05
CA GLU A 161 -13.53 -15.23 -38.45
C GLU A 161 -14.37 -16.51 -38.44
N GLU A 162 -13.79 -17.64 -38.86
CA GLU A 162 -14.49 -18.93 -38.88
C GLU A 162 -14.62 -19.56 -37.48
N GLU A 163 -13.81 -19.14 -36.52
CA GLU A 163 -13.73 -19.75 -35.18
C GLU A 163 -14.48 -18.94 -34.11
N VAL A 164 -14.61 -17.62 -34.32
CA VAL A 164 -15.23 -16.69 -33.36
C VAL A 164 -16.43 -16.00 -33.99
N GLU A 165 -17.62 -16.37 -33.55
CA GLU A 165 -18.88 -15.83 -34.07
C GLU A 165 -18.96 -14.30 -33.97
N SER A 166 -18.37 -13.71 -32.91
CA SER A 166 -18.34 -12.26 -32.67
C SER A 166 -17.14 -11.53 -33.34
N SER A 167 -16.37 -12.18 -34.21
CA SER A 167 -15.18 -11.60 -34.85
C SER A 167 -15.46 -10.27 -35.55
N HIS A 168 -16.58 -10.18 -36.28
CA HIS A 168 -17.00 -8.97 -36.98
C HIS A 168 -17.33 -7.78 -36.06
N TYR A 169 -17.77 -8.06 -34.82
CA TYR A 169 -17.95 -7.03 -33.79
C TYR A 169 -16.60 -6.38 -33.44
N TYR A 170 -15.57 -7.20 -33.18
CA TYR A 170 -14.23 -6.72 -32.88
C TYR A 170 -13.59 -6.01 -34.08
N GLU A 171 -13.79 -6.52 -35.29
CA GLU A 171 -13.33 -5.89 -36.51
C GLU A 171 -13.96 -4.51 -36.72
N SER A 172 -15.27 -4.39 -36.55
CA SER A 172 -15.99 -3.10 -36.64
C SER A 172 -15.49 -2.10 -35.61
N THR A 173 -15.30 -2.54 -34.37
CA THR A 173 -14.76 -1.69 -33.28
C THR A 173 -13.33 -1.26 -33.56
N ALA A 174 -12.50 -2.15 -34.11
CA ALA A 174 -11.14 -1.82 -34.50
C ALA A 174 -11.08 -0.69 -35.54
N TYR A 175 -11.93 -0.76 -36.55
CA TYR A 175 -12.04 0.31 -37.55
C TYR A 175 -12.51 1.65 -36.95
N GLN A 176 -13.37 1.64 -35.92
CA GLN A 176 -13.77 2.86 -35.22
C GLN A 176 -12.61 3.49 -34.49
N PHE A 177 -11.78 2.73 -33.76
CA PHE A 177 -10.56 3.23 -33.13
C PHE A 177 -9.55 3.77 -34.15
N LEU A 178 -9.35 3.06 -35.27
CA LEU A 178 -8.47 3.52 -36.36
C LEU A 178 -8.96 4.82 -36.95
N SER A 179 -10.27 4.95 -37.20
CA SER A 179 -10.88 6.19 -37.67
C SER A 179 -10.62 7.36 -36.72
N TYR A 180 -10.80 7.14 -35.43
CA TYR A 180 -10.52 8.14 -34.40
C TYR A 180 -9.04 8.56 -34.40
N CYS A 181 -8.13 7.61 -34.41
CA CYS A 181 -6.69 7.89 -34.42
C CYS A 181 -6.29 8.66 -35.69
N THR A 182 -6.79 8.26 -36.88
CA THR A 182 -6.51 8.93 -38.16
C THR A 182 -7.06 10.36 -38.16
N CYS A 183 -8.23 10.58 -37.61
CA CYS A 183 -8.80 11.91 -37.48
C CYS A 183 -7.97 12.83 -36.60
N VAL A 184 -7.54 12.32 -35.40
CA VAL A 184 -6.88 13.14 -34.39
C VAL A 184 -5.38 13.31 -34.67
N LEU A 185 -4.67 12.23 -35.06
CA LEU A 185 -3.22 12.27 -35.28
C LEU A 185 -2.87 12.92 -36.62
N ASP A 186 -3.60 12.55 -37.68
CA ASP A 186 -3.24 12.91 -39.05
C ASP A 186 -4.12 14.02 -39.61
N SER A 187 -5.18 14.41 -38.90
CA SER A 187 -6.22 15.35 -39.37
C SER A 187 -6.81 14.97 -40.72
N ASN A 188 -6.80 13.67 -41.05
CA ASN A 188 -7.22 13.13 -42.34
C ASN A 188 -8.65 12.57 -42.26
N MET A 189 -9.63 13.45 -42.50
CA MET A 189 -11.05 13.07 -42.42
C MET A 189 -11.47 12.12 -43.54
N GLU A 190 -10.86 12.21 -44.74
CA GLU A 190 -11.20 11.31 -45.84
C GLU A 190 -10.83 9.85 -45.52
N GLU A 191 -9.64 9.62 -44.99
CA GLU A 191 -9.20 8.29 -44.60
C GLU A 191 -9.95 7.79 -43.36
N SER A 192 -10.19 8.69 -42.41
CA SER A 192 -11.04 8.40 -41.23
C SER A 192 -12.44 7.93 -41.65
N GLN A 193 -13.05 8.57 -42.68
CA GLN A 193 -14.36 8.16 -43.19
C GLN A 193 -14.31 6.79 -43.87
N LYS A 194 -13.26 6.47 -44.63
CA LYS A 194 -13.08 5.13 -45.23
C LYS A 194 -13.01 4.05 -44.17
N MET A 195 -12.35 4.34 -43.04
CA MET A 195 -12.34 3.41 -41.87
C MET A 195 -13.75 3.19 -41.32
N LEU A 196 -14.55 4.27 -41.16
CA LEU A 196 -15.94 4.12 -40.68
C LEU A 196 -16.83 3.38 -41.68
N ASP A 197 -16.60 3.55 -42.99
CA ASP A 197 -17.33 2.79 -44.01
C ASP A 197 -16.96 1.28 -43.95
N SER A 198 -15.69 0.96 -43.70
CA SER A 198 -15.25 -0.42 -43.43
C SER A 198 -15.88 -0.96 -42.14
N ALA A 199 -15.95 -0.14 -41.08
CA ALA A 199 -16.64 -0.50 -39.84
C ALA A 199 -18.11 -0.86 -40.05
N LYS A 200 -18.82 -0.11 -40.94
CA LYS A 200 -20.22 -0.40 -41.29
C LYS A 200 -20.37 -1.76 -41.99
N VAL A 201 -19.44 -2.08 -42.88
CA VAL A 201 -19.45 -3.38 -43.58
C VAL A 201 -19.26 -4.51 -42.60
N ALA A 202 -18.27 -4.42 -41.69
CA ALA A 202 -18.06 -5.40 -40.66
C ALA A 202 -19.27 -5.51 -39.69
N ALA A 203 -19.85 -4.38 -39.30
CA ALA A 203 -21.05 -4.36 -38.45
C ALA A 203 -22.25 -5.08 -39.08
N GLN A 204 -22.44 -4.95 -40.40
CA GLN A 204 -23.51 -5.64 -41.11
C GLN A 204 -23.31 -7.17 -41.20
N ALA A 205 -22.08 -7.63 -41.07
CA ALA A 205 -21.73 -9.05 -41.04
C ALA A 205 -21.88 -9.68 -39.68
N CYS A 206 -22.09 -8.91 -38.59
CA CYS A 206 -22.36 -9.46 -37.26
C CYS A 206 -23.60 -10.39 -37.28
N PRO A 207 -23.54 -11.56 -36.67
CA PRO A 207 -24.66 -12.52 -36.66
C PRO A 207 -25.90 -11.99 -35.92
N SER A 208 -25.65 -11.26 -34.82
CA SER A 208 -26.71 -10.72 -33.96
C SER A 208 -27.25 -9.40 -34.52
N LYS A 209 -28.57 -9.28 -34.66
CA LYS A 209 -29.23 -8.02 -35.01
C LYS A 209 -29.00 -6.94 -33.97
N PHE A 210 -28.85 -7.34 -32.71
CA PHE A 210 -28.51 -6.45 -31.62
C PHE A 210 -27.14 -5.81 -31.85
N ASP A 211 -26.12 -6.64 -32.11
CA ASP A 211 -24.76 -6.13 -32.39
C ASP A 211 -24.71 -5.25 -33.64
N GLN A 212 -25.44 -5.64 -34.71
CA GLN A 212 -25.51 -4.81 -35.91
C GLN A 212 -26.05 -3.41 -35.60
N GLN A 213 -27.12 -3.29 -34.83
CA GLN A 213 -27.73 -1.99 -34.49
C GLN A 213 -26.87 -1.21 -33.51
N LEU A 214 -26.29 -1.89 -32.50
CA LEU A 214 -25.36 -1.30 -31.54
C LEU A 214 -24.15 -0.67 -32.27
N MET A 215 -23.49 -1.46 -33.12
CA MET A 215 -22.33 -0.98 -33.88
C MET A 215 -22.71 0.16 -34.85
N GLN A 216 -23.88 0.09 -35.47
CA GLN A 216 -24.33 1.17 -36.35
C GLN A 216 -24.48 2.50 -35.61
N LYS A 217 -25.03 2.49 -34.38
CA LYS A 217 -25.13 3.70 -33.54
C LYS A 217 -23.76 4.18 -33.07
N ALA A 218 -22.89 3.27 -32.65
CA ALA A 218 -21.52 3.60 -32.25
C ALA A 218 -20.73 4.24 -33.39
N ILE A 219 -20.85 3.73 -34.63
CA ILE A 219 -20.20 4.31 -35.83
C ILE A 219 -20.75 5.70 -36.11
N GLN A 220 -22.07 5.91 -36.03
CA GLN A 220 -22.67 7.24 -36.21
C GLN A 220 -22.17 8.23 -35.17
N PHE A 221 -22.10 7.81 -33.92
CA PHE A 221 -21.55 8.64 -32.85
C PHE A 221 -20.07 8.97 -33.08
N GLN A 222 -19.25 7.97 -33.45
CA GLN A 222 -17.85 8.20 -33.79
C GLN A 222 -17.68 9.20 -34.95
N GLN A 223 -18.54 9.13 -35.93
CA GLN A 223 -18.54 10.07 -37.05
C GLN A 223 -18.84 11.53 -36.60
N ILE A 224 -19.85 11.69 -35.72
CA ILE A 224 -20.20 12.99 -35.13
C ILE A 224 -19.00 13.53 -34.36
N TYR A 225 -18.36 12.69 -33.54
CA TYR A 225 -17.20 13.06 -32.76
C TYR A 225 -16.01 13.48 -33.63
N ASN A 226 -15.75 12.78 -34.74
CA ASN A 226 -14.73 13.13 -35.69
C ASN A 226 -14.99 14.50 -36.34
N TYR A 227 -16.26 14.81 -36.70
CA TYR A 227 -16.64 16.14 -37.21
C TYR A 227 -16.38 17.25 -36.18
N GLN A 228 -16.62 17.01 -34.90
CA GLN A 228 -16.31 17.98 -33.85
C GLN A 228 -14.80 18.25 -33.76
N LYS A 229 -13.97 17.21 -33.87
CA LYS A 229 -12.50 17.32 -33.77
C LYS A 229 -11.88 18.17 -34.89
N ILE A 230 -12.53 18.24 -36.04
CA ILE A 230 -12.11 19.09 -37.19
C ILE A 230 -12.94 20.38 -37.30
N ASP A 231 -13.60 20.80 -36.21
CA ASP A 231 -14.44 22.00 -36.14
C ASP A 231 -15.58 22.09 -37.18
N SER A 232 -15.99 20.94 -37.77
CA SER A 232 -17.18 20.85 -38.63
C SER A 232 -18.48 20.79 -37.78
N ASN A 233 -18.63 21.76 -36.91
CA ASN A 233 -19.68 21.78 -35.88
C ASN A 233 -21.11 21.78 -36.47
N PHE A 234 -21.33 22.37 -37.62
CA PHE A 234 -22.62 22.38 -38.30
C PHE A 234 -23.07 20.96 -38.69
N ILE A 235 -22.16 20.16 -39.28
CA ILE A 235 -22.44 18.78 -39.66
C ILE A 235 -22.62 17.92 -38.39
N ALA A 236 -21.74 18.07 -37.41
CA ALA A 236 -21.82 17.36 -36.13
C ALA A 236 -23.16 17.61 -35.43
N TYR A 237 -23.65 18.86 -35.45
CA TYR A 237 -24.93 19.24 -34.86
C TYR A 237 -26.13 18.56 -35.54
N HIS A 238 -26.19 18.63 -36.90
CA HIS A 238 -27.31 18.03 -37.65
C HIS A 238 -27.35 16.50 -37.54
N GLU A 239 -26.21 15.83 -37.67
CA GLU A 239 -26.14 14.37 -37.52
C GLU A 239 -26.39 13.96 -36.06
N GLY A 240 -25.93 14.76 -35.08
CA GLY A 240 -26.20 14.54 -33.66
C GLY A 240 -27.70 14.61 -33.32
N LYS A 241 -28.40 15.64 -33.82
CA LYS A 241 -29.87 15.76 -33.63
C LYS A 241 -30.62 14.57 -34.24
N LYS A 242 -30.23 14.15 -35.41
CA LYS A 242 -30.83 13.00 -36.09
C LYS A 242 -30.60 11.70 -35.32
N LEU A 243 -29.40 11.49 -34.78
CA LEU A 243 -29.11 10.30 -33.96
C LEU A 243 -29.86 10.36 -32.64
N LEU A 244 -29.93 11.53 -31.97
CA LEU A 244 -30.68 11.71 -30.74
C LEU A 244 -32.16 11.33 -30.91
N GLN A 245 -32.81 11.79 -32.00
CA GLN A 245 -34.20 11.45 -32.30
C GLN A 245 -34.40 9.93 -32.47
N GLN A 246 -33.46 9.24 -33.09
CA GLN A 246 -33.54 7.77 -33.23
C GLN A 246 -33.42 7.07 -31.88
N ILE A 247 -32.52 7.53 -31.01
CA ILE A 247 -32.27 6.97 -29.68
C ILE A 247 -33.50 7.21 -28.78
N GLU A 248 -34.04 8.43 -28.77
CA GLU A 248 -35.24 8.76 -27.98
C GLU A 248 -36.44 7.90 -28.38
N LYS A 249 -36.56 7.55 -29.66
CA LYS A 249 -37.61 6.64 -30.13
C LYS A 249 -37.44 5.23 -29.58
N HIS A 250 -36.21 4.72 -29.45
CA HIS A 250 -35.96 3.41 -28.81
C HIS A 250 -36.31 3.44 -27.32
N ILE A 251 -35.91 4.49 -26.63
CA ILE A 251 -36.22 4.68 -25.20
C ILE A 251 -37.74 4.76 -24.97
N GLN A 252 -38.44 5.53 -25.82
CA GLN A 252 -39.91 5.66 -25.71
C GLN A 252 -40.66 4.37 -25.97
N ASN A 253 -40.15 3.51 -26.86
CA ASN A 253 -40.76 2.24 -27.17
C ASN A 253 -40.44 1.13 -26.16
N ASP A 254 -39.56 1.39 -25.19
CA ASP A 254 -39.10 0.43 -24.18
C ASP A 254 -38.67 -0.90 -24.83
N ASP A 255 -37.95 -0.80 -25.95
CA ASP A 255 -37.43 -1.94 -26.69
C ASP A 255 -36.12 -2.49 -26.12
N GLU A 256 -35.60 -3.60 -26.65
CA GLU A 256 -34.37 -4.26 -26.20
C GLU A 256 -33.11 -3.35 -26.22
N PHE A 257 -33.19 -2.19 -26.89
CA PHE A 257 -32.15 -1.19 -26.99
C PHE A 257 -32.31 -0.01 -26.02
N ALA A 258 -33.37 0.03 -25.20
CA ALA A 258 -33.70 1.17 -24.36
C ALA A 258 -32.52 1.52 -23.40
N ASP A 259 -32.01 0.53 -22.67
CA ASP A 259 -30.95 0.73 -21.67
C ASP A 259 -29.64 1.23 -22.32
N ILE A 260 -29.23 0.60 -23.44
CA ILE A 260 -28.02 1.03 -24.16
C ILE A 260 -28.24 2.41 -24.79
N SER A 261 -29.47 2.68 -25.28
CA SER A 261 -29.82 3.97 -25.87
C SER A 261 -29.70 5.12 -24.87
N MET A 262 -29.95 4.88 -23.57
CA MET A 262 -29.76 5.90 -22.53
C MET A 262 -28.29 6.35 -22.40
N ASN A 263 -27.34 5.42 -22.48
CA ASN A 263 -25.90 5.77 -22.45
C ASN A 263 -25.48 6.60 -23.69
N PHE A 264 -26.00 6.23 -24.86
CA PHE A 264 -25.77 7.03 -26.09
C PHE A 264 -26.45 8.40 -26.00
N GLN A 265 -27.64 8.49 -25.42
CA GLN A 265 -28.37 9.74 -25.24
C GLN A 265 -27.52 10.75 -24.45
N GLN A 266 -26.93 10.33 -23.35
CA GLN A 266 -26.05 11.18 -22.54
C GLN A 266 -24.87 11.72 -23.35
N SER A 267 -24.15 10.84 -24.02
CA SER A 267 -22.96 11.23 -24.83
C SER A 267 -23.35 12.17 -25.99
N ILE A 268 -24.50 11.94 -26.63
CA ILE A 268 -24.95 12.80 -27.73
C ILE A 268 -25.47 14.15 -27.21
N CYS A 269 -26.17 14.20 -26.09
CA CYS A 269 -26.54 15.46 -25.45
C CYS A 269 -25.31 16.30 -25.11
N ALA A 270 -24.28 15.68 -24.53
CA ALA A 270 -23.00 16.36 -24.27
C ALA A 270 -22.32 16.87 -25.56
N SER A 271 -22.36 16.08 -26.64
CA SER A 271 -21.88 16.50 -27.96
C SER A 271 -22.68 17.66 -28.55
N LEU A 272 -24.02 17.60 -28.48
CA LEU A 272 -24.90 18.67 -28.97
C LEU A 272 -24.78 19.95 -28.14
N MET A 273 -24.61 19.87 -26.85
CA MET A 273 -24.33 21.00 -25.95
C MET A 273 -23.16 21.85 -26.47
N ILE A 274 -22.02 21.19 -26.76
CA ILE A 274 -20.82 21.86 -27.25
C ILE A 274 -21.02 22.42 -28.67
N THR A 275 -21.57 21.60 -29.58
CA THR A 275 -21.76 22.04 -30.97
C THR A 275 -22.76 23.17 -31.11
N SER A 276 -23.89 23.13 -30.37
CA SER A 276 -24.86 24.23 -30.32
C SER A 276 -24.24 25.50 -29.78
N LYS A 277 -23.43 25.42 -28.73
CA LYS A 277 -22.73 26.57 -28.15
C LYS A 277 -21.77 27.20 -29.15
N LYS A 278 -20.95 26.38 -29.85
CA LYS A 278 -20.00 26.84 -30.87
C LYS A 278 -20.71 27.46 -32.09
N LEU A 279 -21.91 27.03 -32.41
CA LEU A 279 -22.74 27.59 -33.49
C LEU A 279 -23.53 28.85 -33.08
N GLY A 280 -23.52 29.19 -31.79
CA GLY A 280 -24.28 30.34 -31.24
C GLY A 280 -25.75 30.04 -30.95
N TYR A 281 -26.18 28.78 -30.95
CA TYR A 281 -27.54 28.33 -30.59
C TYR A 281 -27.65 28.24 -29.05
N THR A 282 -27.65 29.37 -28.38
CA THR A 282 -27.48 29.46 -26.93
C THR A 282 -28.61 28.77 -26.15
N GLU A 283 -29.87 28.95 -26.58
CA GLU A 283 -31.02 28.31 -25.92
C GLU A 283 -31.00 26.80 -26.01
N GLU A 284 -30.69 26.24 -27.18
CA GLU A 284 -30.54 24.80 -27.35
C GLU A 284 -29.32 24.26 -26.60
N ALA A 285 -28.23 25.00 -26.57
CA ALA A 285 -27.03 24.61 -25.82
C ALA A 285 -27.32 24.48 -24.31
N GLU A 286 -28.10 25.42 -23.76
CA GLU A 286 -28.54 25.40 -22.34
C GLU A 286 -29.49 24.23 -22.09
N GLU A 287 -30.43 23.95 -23.01
CA GLU A 287 -31.33 22.79 -22.90
C GLU A 287 -30.52 21.47 -22.82
N TYR A 288 -29.55 21.28 -23.75
CA TYR A 288 -28.71 20.09 -23.72
C TYR A 288 -27.80 20.02 -22.49
N TYR A 289 -27.33 21.16 -21.98
CA TYR A 289 -26.56 21.23 -20.74
C TYR A 289 -27.38 20.74 -19.54
N LEU A 290 -28.60 21.23 -19.37
CA LEU A 290 -29.47 20.80 -18.27
C LEU A 290 -29.81 19.32 -18.37
N ARG A 291 -30.13 18.84 -19.58
CA ARG A 291 -30.36 17.40 -19.81
C ARG A 291 -29.14 16.55 -19.50
N THR A 292 -27.94 17.04 -19.83
CA THR A 292 -26.69 16.34 -19.52
C THR A 292 -26.45 16.26 -18.02
N LEU A 293 -26.67 17.33 -17.27
CA LEU A 293 -26.57 17.33 -15.80
C LEU A 293 -27.56 16.39 -15.13
N GLU A 294 -28.84 16.42 -15.57
CA GLU A 294 -29.88 15.52 -15.05
C GLU A 294 -29.47 14.04 -15.23
N MET A 295 -28.89 13.69 -16.38
CA MET A 295 -28.39 12.35 -16.63
C MET A 295 -27.13 12.01 -15.83
N MET A 296 -26.26 13.00 -15.52
CA MET A 296 -25.10 12.79 -14.65
C MET A 296 -25.50 12.41 -13.21
N ASP A 297 -26.60 12.94 -12.71
CA ASP A 297 -27.12 12.58 -11.38
C ASP A 297 -27.76 11.18 -11.34
N LEU A 298 -28.15 10.64 -12.48
CA LEU A 298 -28.82 9.35 -12.61
C LEU A 298 -27.88 8.16 -12.87
N TYR A 299 -26.69 8.43 -13.39
CA TYR A 299 -25.75 7.38 -13.85
C TYR A 299 -24.36 7.54 -13.20
N ASP A 300 -23.76 6.41 -12.82
CA ASP A 300 -22.45 6.37 -12.14
C ASP A 300 -21.24 6.71 -13.06
N HIS A 301 -21.43 6.80 -14.38
CA HIS A 301 -20.35 7.04 -15.36
C HIS A 301 -20.23 8.50 -15.79
N THR A 302 -20.02 9.38 -14.84
CA THR A 302 -19.96 10.84 -15.07
C THR A 302 -18.60 11.33 -15.62
N GLU A 303 -17.53 10.54 -15.46
CA GLU A 303 -16.17 10.95 -15.84
C GLU A 303 -15.99 11.18 -17.34
N ASP A 304 -16.65 10.38 -18.18
CA ASP A 304 -16.55 10.49 -19.65
C ASP A 304 -17.18 11.77 -20.20
N ILE A 305 -18.10 12.37 -19.46
CA ILE A 305 -18.87 13.56 -19.88
C ILE A 305 -18.35 14.85 -19.23
N LEU A 306 -17.67 14.72 -18.11
CA LEU A 306 -17.11 15.85 -17.38
C LEU A 306 -16.25 16.80 -18.26
N PRO A 307 -15.41 16.30 -19.19
CA PRO A 307 -14.70 17.18 -20.13
C PRO A 307 -15.60 18.06 -20.97
N SER A 308 -16.73 17.52 -21.42
CA SER A 308 -17.71 18.26 -22.24
C SER A 308 -18.45 19.32 -21.42
N VAL A 309 -18.80 19.02 -20.19
CA VAL A 309 -19.42 19.97 -19.25
C VAL A 309 -18.43 21.11 -18.93
N ALA A 310 -17.16 20.78 -18.67
CA ALA A 310 -16.12 21.77 -18.44
C ALA A 310 -15.90 22.69 -19.65
N GLU A 311 -15.86 22.12 -20.86
CA GLU A 311 -15.75 22.90 -22.11
C GLU A 311 -16.94 23.84 -22.31
N TYR A 312 -18.17 23.37 -22.09
CA TYR A 312 -19.37 24.18 -22.21
C TYR A 312 -19.37 25.36 -21.23
N LEU A 313 -19.05 25.10 -19.96
CA LEU A 313 -19.00 26.15 -18.93
C LEU A 313 -17.90 27.17 -19.22
N ALA A 314 -16.75 26.71 -19.72
CA ALA A 314 -15.67 27.60 -20.16
C ALA A 314 -16.08 28.46 -21.36
N LEU A 315 -16.74 27.89 -22.39
CA LEU A 315 -17.29 28.60 -23.54
C LEU A 315 -18.41 29.57 -23.15
N SER A 316 -19.09 29.31 -22.05
CA SER A 316 -20.14 30.15 -21.48
C SER A 316 -19.62 31.16 -20.46
N GLU A 317 -18.31 31.19 -20.18
CA GLU A 317 -17.64 32.03 -19.19
C GLU A 317 -18.23 31.87 -17.77
N GLN A 318 -18.81 30.70 -17.46
CA GLN A 318 -19.44 30.38 -16.17
C GLN A 318 -18.39 29.77 -15.21
N TRP A 319 -17.36 30.53 -14.87
CA TRP A 319 -16.16 30.07 -14.16
C TRP A 319 -16.46 29.56 -12.75
N ASP A 320 -17.36 30.21 -11.99
CA ASP A 320 -17.74 29.76 -10.65
C ASP A 320 -18.47 28.40 -10.69
N GLN A 321 -19.36 28.21 -11.66
CA GLN A 321 -20.06 26.92 -11.85
C GLN A 321 -19.08 25.83 -12.27
N LEU A 322 -18.12 26.16 -13.13
CA LEU A 322 -17.09 25.23 -13.55
C LEU A 322 -16.28 24.73 -12.35
N VAL A 323 -15.84 25.62 -11.45
CA VAL A 323 -15.12 25.21 -10.24
C VAL A 323 -16.01 24.34 -9.35
N ASN A 324 -17.25 24.74 -9.12
CA ASN A 324 -18.16 24.04 -8.21
C ASN A 324 -18.52 22.62 -8.68
N ILE A 325 -18.62 22.39 -9.99
CA ILE A 325 -18.98 21.09 -10.55
C ILE A 325 -17.74 20.22 -10.78
N VAL A 326 -16.70 20.80 -11.36
CA VAL A 326 -15.54 20.03 -11.86
C VAL A 326 -14.53 19.71 -10.76
N GLU A 327 -14.27 20.66 -9.83
CA GLU A 327 -13.23 20.46 -8.80
C GLU A 327 -13.51 19.22 -7.92
N PRO A 328 -14.70 19.03 -7.33
CA PRO A 328 -14.99 17.88 -6.47
C PRO A 328 -14.88 16.54 -7.24
N MET A 329 -15.29 16.54 -8.50
CA MET A 329 -15.25 15.33 -9.33
C MET A 329 -13.81 14.96 -9.71
N LEU A 330 -12.97 15.96 -10.04
CA LEU A 330 -11.55 15.72 -10.32
C LEU A 330 -10.75 15.24 -9.10
N GLU A 331 -11.12 15.63 -7.89
CA GLU A 331 -10.45 15.16 -6.66
C GLU A 331 -10.67 13.68 -6.41
N THR A 332 -11.82 13.15 -6.81
CA THR A 332 -12.21 11.74 -6.63
C THR A 332 -11.84 10.87 -7.81
N SER A 333 -11.59 11.46 -8.99
CA SER A 333 -11.32 10.75 -10.25
C SER A 333 -9.91 10.19 -10.34
N HIS A 334 -9.77 9.05 -11.00
CA HIS A 334 -8.47 8.47 -11.32
C HIS A 334 -7.80 9.24 -12.45
N PRO A 335 -6.45 9.34 -12.48
CA PRO A 335 -5.72 10.01 -13.56
C PRO A 335 -6.07 9.37 -14.92
N SER A 336 -6.66 10.17 -15.82
CA SER A 336 -6.95 9.75 -17.20
C SER A 336 -6.68 10.90 -18.16
N PHE A 337 -6.45 10.58 -19.44
CA PHE A 337 -6.30 11.59 -20.49
C PHE A 337 -7.55 12.45 -20.67
N LEU A 338 -8.72 11.87 -20.48
CA LEU A 338 -10.00 12.59 -20.56
C LEU A 338 -10.03 13.78 -19.59
N LEU A 339 -9.36 13.65 -18.44
CA LEU A 339 -9.29 14.69 -17.42
C LEU A 339 -8.23 15.77 -17.71
N LEU A 340 -7.38 15.57 -18.72
CA LEU A 340 -6.36 16.56 -19.08
C LEU A 340 -7.00 17.88 -19.50
N ASN A 341 -7.94 17.82 -20.47
CA ASN A 341 -8.66 18.99 -20.93
C ASN A 341 -9.52 19.59 -19.81
N THR A 342 -10.14 18.74 -18.99
CA THR A 342 -10.94 19.16 -17.83
C THR A 342 -10.08 19.94 -16.83
N THR A 343 -8.87 19.42 -16.53
CA THR A 343 -7.90 20.12 -15.67
C THR A 343 -7.48 21.46 -16.26
N GLN A 344 -7.30 21.52 -17.58
CA GLN A 344 -6.96 22.77 -18.29
C GLN A 344 -8.08 23.82 -18.14
N TYR A 345 -9.35 23.43 -18.32
CA TYR A 345 -10.48 24.35 -18.13
C TYR A 345 -10.58 24.79 -16.67
N LEU A 346 -10.34 23.91 -15.70
CA LEU A 346 -10.32 24.24 -14.29
C LEU A 346 -9.20 25.25 -13.96
N MET A 347 -8.01 25.10 -14.53
CA MET A 347 -6.91 26.05 -14.42
C MET A 347 -7.28 27.42 -15.00
N MET A 348 -7.97 27.46 -16.15
CA MET A 348 -8.49 28.68 -16.72
C MET A 348 -9.49 29.36 -15.78
N ALA A 349 -10.39 28.59 -15.16
CA ALA A 349 -11.33 29.12 -14.18
C ALA A 349 -10.61 29.71 -12.94
N TYR A 350 -9.65 29.01 -12.37
CA TYR A 350 -8.85 29.52 -11.24
C TYR A 350 -8.12 30.82 -11.61
N GLN A 351 -7.58 30.90 -12.82
CA GLN A 351 -6.92 32.12 -13.32
C GLN A 351 -7.93 33.28 -13.43
N LYS A 352 -9.11 33.04 -14.02
CA LYS A 352 -10.16 34.06 -14.21
C LYS A 352 -10.74 34.54 -12.88
N LEU A 353 -10.91 33.64 -11.91
CA LEU A 353 -11.42 33.94 -10.57
C LEU A 353 -10.33 34.43 -9.59
N GLY A 354 -9.06 34.47 -10.01
CA GLY A 354 -7.96 34.93 -9.16
C GLY A 354 -7.56 33.95 -8.03
N MET A 355 -7.93 32.67 -8.13
CA MET A 355 -7.68 31.61 -7.12
C MET A 355 -6.24 31.08 -7.25
N LYS A 356 -5.24 31.90 -6.92
CA LYS A 356 -3.81 31.58 -7.13
C LYS A 356 -3.35 30.35 -6.35
N ASP A 357 -3.89 30.14 -5.15
CA ASP A 357 -3.50 29.02 -4.27
C ASP A 357 -3.94 27.67 -4.84
N LYS A 358 -4.97 27.63 -5.68
CA LYS A 358 -5.47 26.43 -6.36
C LYS A 358 -4.84 26.23 -7.74
N LEU A 359 -4.40 27.31 -8.38
CA LEU A 359 -3.84 27.27 -9.72
C LEU A 359 -2.54 26.46 -9.80
N TYR A 360 -1.64 26.63 -8.83
CA TYR A 360 -0.35 25.94 -8.85
C TYR A 360 -0.46 24.41 -8.70
N PRO A 361 -1.21 23.86 -7.73
CA PRO A 361 -1.44 22.42 -7.64
C PRO A 361 -2.12 21.83 -8.89
N ALA A 362 -3.05 22.56 -9.50
CA ALA A 362 -3.71 22.14 -10.73
C ALA A 362 -2.73 22.10 -11.90
N PHE A 363 -1.79 23.04 -11.99
CA PHE A 363 -0.73 23.05 -12.99
C PHE A 363 0.24 21.86 -12.79
N GLU A 364 0.66 21.56 -11.57
CA GLU A 364 1.51 20.38 -11.28
C GLU A 364 0.81 19.08 -11.71
N ARG A 365 -0.49 18.96 -11.39
CA ARG A 365 -1.29 17.80 -11.81
C ARG A 365 -1.35 17.69 -13.33
N TYR A 366 -1.61 18.80 -14.03
CA TYR A 366 -1.63 18.84 -15.49
C TYR A 366 -0.28 18.46 -16.11
N ALA A 367 0.82 19.00 -15.59
CA ALA A 367 2.18 18.69 -16.05
C ALA A 367 2.51 17.21 -15.86
N THR A 368 2.17 16.62 -14.71
CA THR A 368 2.40 15.20 -14.45
C THR A 368 1.62 14.31 -15.41
N LEU A 369 0.36 14.65 -15.71
CA LEU A 369 -0.45 13.92 -16.69
C LEU A 369 0.14 14.03 -18.11
N MET A 370 0.56 15.21 -18.50
CA MET A 370 1.20 15.44 -19.82
C MET A 370 2.52 14.68 -19.97
N ASP A 371 3.35 14.65 -18.93
CA ASP A 371 4.62 13.92 -18.96
C ASP A 371 4.37 12.41 -19.06
N SER A 372 3.41 11.87 -18.33
CA SER A 372 3.02 10.45 -18.41
C SER A 372 2.55 10.06 -19.82
N ILE A 373 1.72 10.90 -20.47
CA ILE A 373 1.25 10.66 -21.83
C ILE A 373 2.41 10.69 -22.81
N ARG A 374 3.28 11.71 -22.70
CA ARG A 374 4.43 11.88 -23.60
C ARG A 374 5.46 10.76 -23.46
N GLU A 375 5.73 10.27 -22.23
CA GLU A 375 6.60 9.13 -22.02
C GLU A 375 6.05 7.88 -22.69
N ALA A 376 4.76 7.58 -22.50
CA ALA A 376 4.12 6.44 -23.14
C ALA A 376 4.08 6.57 -24.68
N GLU A 377 3.87 7.76 -25.24
CA GLU A 377 3.92 8.00 -26.68
C GLU A 377 5.34 7.87 -27.25
N ASN A 378 6.36 8.33 -26.53
CA ASN A 378 7.76 8.24 -26.98
C ASN A 378 8.27 6.80 -26.96
N ASP A 379 7.86 5.99 -26.00
CA ASP A 379 8.18 4.56 -25.95
C ASP A 379 7.48 3.78 -27.07
N ALA A 380 6.39 4.34 -27.63
CA ALA A 380 5.68 3.79 -28.77
C ALA A 380 6.32 4.12 -30.15
N ILE A 381 7.27 5.06 -30.22
CA ILE A 381 8.04 5.43 -31.41
C ILE A 381 9.32 4.58 -31.43
N PRO A 382 9.70 3.97 -32.44
CA PRO A 382 9.23 3.27 -33.63
C PRO A 382 9.52 1.78 -33.54
N MET A 383 8.58 0.99 -33.20
CA MET A 383 8.71 -0.43 -33.50
C MET A 383 7.87 -0.73 -34.73
N GLU A 384 8.52 -1.12 -35.81
CA GLU A 384 7.86 -1.69 -36.97
C GLU A 384 6.78 -2.66 -36.51
N ILE A 385 5.58 -2.52 -37.04
CA ILE A 385 4.36 -3.26 -36.73
C ILE A 385 4.59 -4.79 -36.62
N ASN A 386 5.63 -5.30 -37.27
CA ASN A 386 6.05 -6.70 -37.23
C ASN A 386 6.84 -7.14 -36.00
N THR A 387 7.37 -6.23 -35.18
CA THR A 387 8.24 -6.60 -34.02
C THR A 387 7.49 -6.72 -32.71
N VAL A 388 6.37 -6.08 -32.55
CA VAL A 388 5.65 -6.03 -31.27
C VAL A 388 4.87 -7.30 -30.96
N PHE A 389 4.42 -7.98 -32.00
CA PHE A 389 3.70 -9.26 -31.89
C PHE A 389 4.55 -10.45 -32.33
N ASN A 390 5.84 -10.24 -32.62
CA ASN A 390 6.75 -11.35 -32.71
C ASN A 390 6.80 -12.04 -31.33
N THR A 391 6.59 -13.35 -31.34
CA THR A 391 6.72 -14.23 -30.17
C THR A 391 7.97 -13.96 -29.33
N ASN A 392 9.00 -13.36 -29.93
CA ASN A 392 10.24 -12.94 -29.28
C ASN A 392 10.08 -11.76 -28.31
N GLU A 393 9.19 -10.81 -28.54
CA GLU A 393 8.98 -9.70 -27.60
C GLU A 393 8.08 -10.12 -26.45
N LEU A 394 7.05 -10.92 -26.73
CA LEU A 394 6.26 -11.54 -25.68
C LEU A 394 7.12 -12.49 -24.84
N GLU A 395 8.01 -13.28 -25.47
CA GLU A 395 9.02 -14.06 -24.77
C GLU A 395 10.02 -13.20 -23.98
N ASN A 396 10.42 -12.05 -24.51
CA ASN A 396 11.35 -11.16 -23.80
C ASN A 396 10.67 -10.41 -22.65
N ALA A 397 9.40 -10.01 -22.81
CA ALA A 397 8.58 -9.50 -21.71
C ALA A 397 8.29 -10.56 -20.65
N LEU A 398 8.07 -11.82 -21.08
CA LEU A 398 7.96 -12.98 -20.19
C LEU A 398 9.28 -13.26 -19.48
N LYS A 399 10.40 -13.30 -20.20
CA LYS A 399 11.75 -13.51 -19.64
C LYS A 399 12.13 -12.35 -18.70
N SER A 400 11.74 -11.11 -18.98
CA SER A 400 11.98 -9.98 -18.09
C SER A 400 11.12 -10.06 -16.82
N ARG A 401 9.86 -10.51 -16.92
CA ARG A 401 8.97 -10.74 -15.77
C ARG A 401 9.43 -11.96 -14.95
N GLU A 402 9.89 -13.02 -15.59
CA GLU A 402 10.55 -14.15 -14.92
C GLU A 402 11.84 -13.72 -14.22
N ARG A 403 12.65 -12.85 -14.84
CA ARG A 403 13.85 -12.27 -14.21
C ARG A 403 13.48 -11.39 -13.01
N LEU A 404 12.41 -10.60 -13.09
CA LEU A 404 11.91 -9.82 -11.96
C LEU A 404 11.38 -10.72 -10.84
N LEU A 405 10.69 -11.81 -11.16
CA LEU A 405 10.24 -12.79 -10.18
C LEU A 405 11.41 -13.54 -9.55
N LEU A 406 12.44 -13.90 -10.35
CA LEU A 406 13.68 -14.47 -9.85
C LEU A 406 14.46 -13.47 -8.99
N SER A 407 14.55 -12.21 -9.40
CA SER A 407 15.13 -11.11 -8.63
C SER A 407 14.42 -10.92 -7.30
N ASN A 408 13.10 -10.92 -7.29
CA ASN A 408 12.30 -10.84 -6.06
C ASN A 408 12.49 -12.07 -5.16
N LYS A 409 12.61 -13.27 -5.72
CA LYS A 409 12.95 -14.47 -4.95
C LYS A 409 14.36 -14.36 -4.34
N VAL A 410 15.34 -13.88 -5.10
CA VAL A 410 16.70 -13.64 -4.59
C VAL A 410 16.71 -12.58 -3.49
N ILE A 411 16.00 -11.47 -3.67
CA ILE A 411 15.85 -10.44 -2.64
C ILE A 411 15.19 -11.02 -1.38
N MET A 412 14.16 -11.84 -1.53
CA MET A 412 13.50 -12.51 -0.40
C MET A 412 14.46 -13.46 0.33
N ILE A 413 15.28 -14.23 -0.40
CA ILE A 413 16.31 -15.10 0.20
C ILE A 413 17.35 -14.26 0.94
N LEU A 414 17.81 -13.15 0.35
CA LEU A 414 18.76 -12.25 1.00
C LEU A 414 18.17 -11.62 2.27
N PHE A 415 16.88 -11.27 2.26
CA PHE A 415 16.15 -10.79 3.43
C PHE A 415 16.08 -11.85 4.54
N ILE A 416 15.79 -13.10 4.18
CA ILE A 416 15.78 -14.24 5.12
C ILE A 416 17.17 -14.44 5.71
N LEU A 417 18.22 -14.41 4.89
CA LEU A 417 19.62 -14.53 5.36
C LEU A 417 20.00 -13.37 6.28
N LEU A 418 19.56 -12.14 5.97
CA LEU A 418 19.76 -10.97 6.83
C LEU A 418 19.09 -11.17 8.20
N ILE A 419 17.83 -11.64 8.21
CA ILE A 419 17.10 -11.92 9.47
C ILE A 419 17.82 -13.00 10.26
N LEU A 420 18.25 -14.09 9.62
CA LEU A 420 19.00 -15.18 10.28
C LEU A 420 20.33 -14.66 10.85
N SER A 421 21.02 -13.78 10.13
CA SER A 421 22.26 -13.17 10.62
C SER A 421 22.01 -12.29 11.85
N LEU A 422 20.93 -11.50 11.83
CA LEU A 422 20.52 -10.68 12.98
C LEU A 422 20.16 -11.53 14.20
N ILE A 423 19.43 -12.63 13.97
CA ILE A 423 19.12 -13.61 15.04
C ILE A 423 20.42 -14.21 15.60
N GLY A 424 21.36 -14.56 14.72
CA GLY A 424 22.70 -15.05 15.13
C GLY A 424 23.45 -14.02 15.99
N ILE A 425 23.45 -12.76 15.58
CA ILE A 425 24.08 -11.67 16.33
C ILE A 425 23.42 -11.52 17.71
N ILE A 426 22.08 -11.52 17.77
CA ILE A 426 21.32 -11.44 19.02
C ILE A 426 21.66 -12.62 19.93
N PHE A 427 21.79 -13.82 19.36
CA PHE A 427 22.15 -15.03 20.13
C PHE A 427 23.58 -14.92 20.68
N ILE A 428 24.54 -14.45 19.87
CA ILE A 428 25.93 -14.21 20.32
C ILE A 428 25.98 -13.14 21.41
N LEU A 429 25.23 -12.05 21.25
CA LEU A 429 25.17 -10.99 22.25
C LEU A 429 24.55 -11.50 23.57
N ARG A 430 23.47 -12.29 23.50
CA ARG A 430 22.87 -12.93 24.67
C ARG A 430 23.82 -13.93 25.35
N TYR A 431 24.54 -14.73 24.54
CA TYR A 431 25.55 -15.66 25.07
C TYR A 431 26.67 -14.90 25.79
N ARG A 432 27.23 -13.86 25.14
CA ARG A 432 28.26 -12.98 25.77
C ARG A 432 27.76 -12.27 27.01
N ASN A 433 26.52 -11.81 27.02
CA ASN A 433 25.91 -11.23 28.21
C ASN A 433 25.78 -12.25 29.35
N ARG A 434 25.35 -13.47 29.05
CA ARG A 434 25.28 -14.54 30.05
C ARG A 434 26.65 -14.89 30.64
N GLN A 435 27.68 -14.90 29.80
CA GLN A 435 29.06 -15.11 30.29
C GLN A 435 29.50 -13.96 31.19
N ARG A 436 29.29 -12.72 30.78
CA ARG A 436 29.59 -11.53 31.62
C ARG A 436 28.84 -11.53 32.93
N MET A 437 27.61 -12.01 32.97
CA MET A 437 26.84 -12.12 34.21
C MET A 437 27.46 -13.13 35.14
N LYS A 438 27.89 -14.29 34.66
CA LYS A 438 28.60 -15.29 35.47
C LYS A 438 29.94 -14.78 36.01
N ASP A 439 30.72 -14.11 35.17
CA ASP A 439 31.99 -13.49 35.58
C ASP A 439 31.75 -12.43 36.65
N ASN A 440 30.76 -11.60 36.47
CA ASN A 440 30.36 -10.59 37.44
C ASN A 440 29.89 -11.20 38.75
N GLU A 441 29.11 -12.31 38.73
CA GLU A 441 28.65 -13.03 39.91
C GLU A 441 29.83 -13.58 40.70
N PHE A 442 30.80 -14.18 40.02
CA PHE A 442 32.03 -14.63 40.65
C PHE A 442 32.78 -13.48 41.34
N LEU A 443 32.94 -12.32 40.62
CA LEU A 443 33.57 -11.15 41.18
C LEU A 443 32.81 -10.57 42.37
N PHE A 444 31.48 -10.49 42.27
CA PHE A 444 30.62 -10.01 43.36
C PHE A 444 30.80 -10.87 44.62
N ASN A 445 30.74 -12.20 44.50
CA ASN A 445 30.94 -13.10 45.62
C ASN A 445 32.36 -12.97 46.22
N SER A 446 33.36 -12.75 45.37
CA SER A 446 34.74 -12.49 45.79
C SER A 446 34.84 -11.21 46.63
N VAL A 447 34.23 -10.11 46.15
CA VAL A 447 34.18 -8.81 46.84
C VAL A 447 33.46 -8.96 48.18
N LYS A 448 32.27 -9.60 48.20
CA LYS A 448 31.47 -9.81 49.40
C LYS A 448 32.26 -10.60 50.48
N ASN A 449 33.00 -11.61 50.04
CA ASN A 449 33.83 -12.40 50.96
C ASN A 449 35.09 -11.63 51.42
N SER A 450 35.68 -10.78 50.58
CA SER A 450 36.80 -9.94 50.91
C SER A 450 36.42 -8.85 51.94
N ASN A 451 35.23 -8.22 51.72
CA ASN A 451 34.75 -7.17 52.62
C ASN A 451 34.35 -7.72 54.02
N LYS A 452 34.07 -9.02 54.16
CA LYS A 452 33.83 -9.68 55.47
C LYS A 452 35.10 -9.95 56.23
N ARG A 453 36.29 -9.95 55.59
CA ARG A 453 37.56 -10.12 56.28
C ARG A 453 37.96 -8.79 56.92
N LYS A 454 38.39 -8.84 58.16
CA LYS A 454 39.01 -7.65 58.82
C LYS A 454 40.22 -7.18 58.03
N LEU A 455 40.52 -5.87 58.06
CA LEU A 455 41.66 -5.25 57.38
C LEU A 455 42.89 -6.18 57.37
N PRO A 456 43.53 -6.41 56.21
CA PRO A 456 44.78 -7.17 56.16
C PRO A 456 45.86 -6.36 56.90
N HIS A 457 46.58 -7.05 57.74
CA HIS A 457 47.75 -6.53 58.50
C HIS A 457 47.37 -5.68 59.71
N GLN A 458 46.81 -6.34 60.74
CA GLN A 458 47.05 -5.86 62.12
C GLN A 458 48.55 -6.11 62.45
N PRO A 459 49.25 -5.13 63.01
CA PRO A 459 50.61 -5.34 63.44
C PRO A 459 50.73 -6.59 64.31
N THR A 460 51.70 -7.44 64.01
CA THR A 460 51.88 -8.77 64.67
C THR A 460 52.52 -8.66 66.04
N GLU A 461 52.50 -7.52 66.68
CA GLU A 461 53.07 -7.39 68.03
C GLU A 461 52.09 -7.86 69.13
N LYS A 462 52.39 -9.03 69.65
CA LYS A 462 51.86 -9.49 70.90
C LYS A 462 52.54 -8.67 72.02
N GLY A 463 51.89 -7.65 72.52
CA GLY A 463 52.37 -6.98 73.70
C GLY A 463 51.87 -5.54 73.90
N THR A 464 51.15 -5.30 74.95
CA THR A 464 50.95 -4.17 75.88
C THR A 464 51.13 -2.69 75.37
N ASN A 465 51.20 -2.34 74.09
CA ASN A 465 51.39 -0.97 73.62
C ASN A 465 50.44 -0.53 72.48
N LYS A 466 49.17 -0.99 72.56
CA LYS A 466 48.13 -0.60 71.59
C LYS A 466 47.93 0.93 71.58
N GLU A 467 48.12 1.60 72.73
CA GLU A 467 47.94 3.08 72.83
C GLU A 467 49.10 3.90 72.28
N ARG A 468 50.26 3.31 72.01
CA ARG A 468 51.43 4.02 71.45
C ARG A 468 51.68 3.80 69.96
N SER A 469 51.04 2.83 69.31
CA SER A 469 51.24 2.57 67.90
C SER A 469 50.56 3.63 67.05
N VAL A 470 51.33 4.22 66.12
CA VAL A 470 50.81 5.20 65.13
C VAL A 470 49.67 4.59 64.31
N TYR A 471 49.79 3.32 63.96
CA TYR A 471 48.74 2.58 63.27
C TYR A 471 47.38 2.68 63.96
N TRP A 472 47.31 2.34 65.24
CA TRP A 472 46.05 2.33 65.97
C TRP A 472 45.46 3.73 66.14
N GLN A 473 46.26 4.76 66.30
CA GLN A 473 45.77 6.12 66.45
C GLN A 473 45.26 6.68 65.10
N VAL A 474 45.91 6.34 64.01
CA VAL A 474 45.43 6.69 62.65
C VAL A 474 44.14 5.94 62.33
N ILE A 475 44.05 4.62 62.61
CA ILE A 475 42.83 3.85 62.43
C ILE A 475 41.69 4.41 63.28
N GLN A 476 41.93 4.69 64.53
CA GLN A 476 40.93 5.30 65.42
C GLN A 476 40.46 6.66 64.83
N HIS A 477 41.35 7.49 64.32
CA HIS A 477 40.99 8.76 63.71
C HIS A 477 40.19 8.59 62.39
N ILE A 478 40.48 7.56 61.60
CA ILE A 478 39.69 7.19 60.40
C ILE A 478 38.27 6.78 60.80
N GLU A 479 38.12 5.95 61.84
CA GLU A 479 36.84 5.40 62.28
C GLU A 479 36.01 6.37 63.12
N GLU A 480 36.68 7.34 63.81
CA GLU A 480 36.00 8.27 64.73
C GLU A 480 35.03 9.17 63.96
N ASN A 481 33.74 9.12 64.32
CA ASN A 481 32.68 9.86 63.66
C ASN A 481 32.68 9.70 62.12
N ASP A 482 33.07 8.53 61.61
CA ASP A 482 33.13 8.20 60.17
C ASP A 482 34.00 9.21 59.38
N ASN A 483 35.10 9.66 59.94
CA ASN A 483 35.96 10.66 59.28
C ASN A 483 36.42 10.27 57.89
N TYR A 484 36.51 8.98 57.53
CA TYR A 484 36.79 8.49 56.20
C TYR A 484 35.76 8.97 55.13
N ARG A 485 34.55 9.32 55.55
CA ARG A 485 33.48 9.85 54.70
C ARG A 485 33.68 11.31 54.31
N LYS A 486 34.55 12.04 55.02
CA LYS A 486 34.84 13.43 54.65
C LYS A 486 35.68 13.47 53.40
N SER A 487 35.24 14.22 52.34
CA SER A 487 36.00 14.39 51.08
C SER A 487 37.37 14.98 51.32
N GLU A 488 37.49 15.86 52.33
CA GLU A 488 38.75 16.48 52.77
C GLU A 488 39.25 15.83 54.06
N PHE A 489 39.50 14.52 54.01
CA PHE A 489 40.11 13.82 55.13
C PHE A 489 41.52 14.34 55.39
N SER A 490 41.84 14.59 56.68
CA SER A 490 43.14 15.12 57.06
C SER A 490 43.62 14.49 58.39
N ILE A 491 44.89 14.13 58.46
CA ILE A 491 45.52 13.61 59.68
C ILE A 491 46.19 14.71 60.50
N LYS A 492 46.08 16.00 60.06
CA LYS A 492 46.66 17.15 60.84
C LYS A 492 46.25 17.16 62.31
N PRO A 493 45.03 16.77 62.74
CA PRO A 493 44.71 16.71 64.17
C PRO A 493 45.64 15.82 64.96
N LEU A 494 46.17 14.74 64.35
CA LEU A 494 47.08 13.80 65.00
C LEU A 494 48.52 14.38 65.18
N GLU A 495 48.92 15.43 64.46
CA GLU A 495 50.25 16.03 64.60
C GLU A 495 50.55 16.50 66.03
N LYS A 496 49.56 17.13 66.68
CA LYS A 496 49.67 17.59 68.06
C LYS A 496 49.68 16.44 69.08
N GLN A 497 48.94 15.41 68.82
CA GLN A 497 48.78 14.25 69.69
C GLN A 497 50.04 13.36 69.64
N LEU A 498 50.55 13.16 68.44
CA LEU A 498 51.71 12.30 68.19
C LEU A 498 53.04 13.04 68.25
N LEU A 499 53.01 14.37 68.29
CA LEU A 499 54.23 15.25 68.21
C LEU A 499 55.05 14.93 66.95
N MET A 500 54.41 14.63 65.84
CA MET A 500 54.99 14.24 64.55
C MET A 500 54.31 15.04 63.43
N ARG A 501 55.04 15.30 62.37
CA ARG A 501 54.47 15.95 61.17
C ARG A 501 53.64 14.93 60.41
N SER A 502 52.62 15.38 59.66
CA SER A 502 51.77 14.51 58.86
C SER A 502 52.51 13.50 57.99
N ALA A 503 53.61 13.99 57.29
CA ALA A 503 54.41 13.12 56.44
C ALA A 503 55.14 12.01 57.25
N ASP A 504 55.60 12.30 58.47
CA ASP A 504 56.24 11.30 59.33
C ASP A 504 55.24 10.30 59.92
N ILE A 505 54.01 10.77 60.18
CA ILE A 505 52.86 9.88 60.59
C ILE A 505 52.50 8.92 59.47
N GLU A 506 52.39 9.42 58.24
CA GLU A 506 52.07 8.59 57.06
C GLU A 506 53.16 7.53 56.80
N ALA A 507 54.44 7.94 56.83
CA ALA A 507 55.56 7.03 56.65
C ALA A 507 55.63 5.95 57.73
N GLN A 508 55.40 6.33 59.01
CA GLN A 508 55.38 5.38 60.13
C GLN A 508 54.17 4.44 60.05
N PHE A 509 52.98 4.95 59.67
CA PHE A 509 51.79 4.16 59.45
C PHE A 509 52.04 3.08 58.38
N GLU A 510 52.56 3.48 57.21
CA GLU A 510 52.90 2.57 56.14
C GLU A 510 53.93 1.53 56.54
N LYS A 511 54.91 1.91 57.30
CA LYS A 511 55.92 1.00 57.87
C LYS A 511 55.33 -0.04 58.81
N GLU A 512 54.33 0.35 59.63
CA GLU A 512 53.69 -0.53 60.61
C GLU A 512 52.68 -1.51 59.98
N CYS A 513 51.95 -1.09 58.93
CA CYS A 513 50.88 -1.92 58.34
C CYS A 513 51.19 -2.43 56.90
N GLY A 514 52.21 -1.89 56.25
CA GLY A 514 52.63 -2.32 54.90
C GLY A 514 51.77 -1.76 53.75
N ILE A 515 50.84 -0.86 54.03
CA ILE A 515 49.96 -0.21 53.04
C ILE A 515 49.92 1.29 53.31
N SER A 516 49.72 2.07 52.20
CA SER A 516 49.67 3.53 52.32
C SER A 516 48.39 3.97 53.10
N LEU A 517 48.46 5.16 53.73
CA LEU A 517 47.29 5.76 54.33
C LEU A 517 46.17 6.01 53.32
N SER A 518 46.55 6.44 52.08
CA SER A 518 45.61 6.66 50.97
C SER A 518 44.87 5.37 50.57
N ASP A 519 45.58 4.24 50.49
CA ASP A 519 44.96 2.96 50.16
C ASP A 519 44.10 2.43 51.31
N THR A 520 44.50 2.65 52.52
CA THR A 520 43.69 2.33 53.73
C THR A 520 42.39 3.12 53.72
N LEU A 521 42.47 4.45 53.48
CA LEU A 521 41.29 5.31 53.40
C LEU A 521 40.39 4.92 52.21
N LEU A 522 40.97 4.59 51.05
CA LEU A 522 40.25 4.11 49.92
C LEU A 522 39.48 2.80 50.23
N HIS A 523 40.14 1.90 50.96
CA HIS A 523 39.48 0.64 51.37
C HIS A 523 38.25 0.88 52.25
N TYR A 524 38.33 1.77 53.25
CA TYR A 524 37.18 2.15 54.08
C TYR A 524 36.06 2.77 53.25
N ARG A 525 36.38 3.71 52.39
CA ARG A 525 35.40 4.35 51.51
C ARG A 525 34.73 3.38 50.56
N LEU A 526 35.48 2.48 49.95
CA LEU A 526 34.94 1.46 49.03
C LEU A 526 34.07 0.45 49.76
N ARG A 527 34.45 0.04 51.01
CA ARG A 527 33.60 -0.85 51.81
C ARG A 527 32.27 -0.20 52.18
N HIS A 528 32.32 1.05 52.64
CA HIS A 528 31.11 1.81 52.92
C HIS A 528 30.26 2.02 51.65
N ALA A 529 30.85 2.29 50.51
CA ALA A 529 30.12 2.35 49.25
C ALA A 529 29.42 1.02 48.90
N CYS A 530 30.06 -0.14 49.16
CA CYS A 530 29.40 -1.44 49.00
C CYS A 530 28.20 -1.57 49.93
N GLU A 531 28.31 -1.14 51.19
CA GLU A 531 27.21 -1.18 52.19
C GLU A 531 26.02 -0.31 51.73
N LEU A 532 26.29 0.89 51.17
CA LEU A 532 25.27 1.78 50.63
C LEU A 532 24.62 1.18 49.36
N LEU A 533 25.41 0.60 48.47
CA LEU A 533 24.91 -0.06 47.27
C LEU A 533 24.04 -1.28 47.57
N GLU A 534 24.34 -1.99 48.69
CA GLU A 534 23.57 -3.14 49.12
C GLU A 534 22.26 -2.75 49.81
N ASN A 535 22.26 -1.67 50.59
CA ASN A 535 21.18 -1.40 51.56
C ASN A 535 20.33 -0.17 51.24
N THR A 536 20.68 0.58 50.19
CA THR A 536 19.96 1.79 49.80
C THR A 536 19.76 1.87 48.29
N ASP A 537 18.75 2.62 47.88
CA ASP A 537 18.49 2.93 46.48
C ASP A 537 19.08 4.29 46.03
N TYR A 538 20.07 4.79 46.80
CA TYR A 538 20.71 6.06 46.46
C TYR A 538 21.31 6.03 45.07
N ILE A 539 21.15 7.15 44.32
CA ILE A 539 21.83 7.30 43.01
C ILE A 539 23.36 7.28 43.25
N LEU A 540 24.11 6.90 42.22
CA LEU A 540 25.57 6.70 42.35
C LEU A 540 26.32 7.96 42.78
N GLU A 541 25.80 9.12 42.47
CA GLU A 541 26.31 10.43 42.89
C GLU A 541 26.28 10.56 44.40
N VAL A 542 25.13 10.22 44.97
CA VAL A 542 24.93 10.25 46.44
C VAL A 542 25.78 9.17 47.14
N VAL A 543 25.88 7.98 46.55
CA VAL A 543 26.74 6.91 47.10
C VAL A 543 28.22 7.37 47.10
N ALA A 544 28.68 8.04 46.05
CA ALA A 544 30.03 8.57 45.97
C ALA A 544 30.27 9.64 47.05
N GLU A 545 29.34 10.58 47.22
CA GLU A 545 29.43 11.67 48.18
C GLU A 545 29.43 11.12 49.62
N GLU A 546 28.44 10.29 49.93
CA GLU A 546 28.30 9.66 51.27
C GLU A 546 29.46 8.74 51.65
N SER A 547 30.17 8.19 50.66
CA SER A 547 31.38 7.39 50.86
C SER A 547 32.67 8.22 50.87
N GLY A 548 32.57 9.55 50.77
CA GLY A 548 33.71 10.45 50.90
C GLY A 548 34.56 10.62 49.62
N PHE A 549 33.99 10.29 48.45
CA PHE A 549 34.65 10.57 47.19
C PHE A 549 34.34 11.99 46.70
N GLY A 550 35.36 12.74 46.24
CA GLY A 550 35.19 14.12 45.77
C GLY A 550 34.44 14.24 44.42
N SER A 551 34.20 13.12 43.73
CA SER A 551 33.37 13.08 42.51
C SER A 551 32.91 11.65 42.17
N SER A 552 31.75 11.51 41.55
CA SER A 552 31.22 10.23 41.01
C SER A 552 32.18 9.57 40.02
N ARG A 553 32.89 10.36 39.24
CA ARG A 553 33.89 9.85 38.26
C ARG A 553 35.08 9.19 38.98
N THR A 554 35.55 9.77 40.06
CA THR A 554 36.67 9.21 40.85
C THR A 554 36.20 7.94 41.56
N PHE A 555 35.00 7.97 42.14
CA PHE A 555 34.36 6.79 42.77
C PHE A 555 34.25 5.64 41.75
N TYR A 556 33.65 5.88 40.60
CA TYR A 556 33.44 4.84 39.59
C TYR A 556 34.75 4.19 39.16
N ARG A 557 35.77 4.99 38.90
CA ARG A 557 37.11 4.52 38.49
C ARG A 557 37.77 3.69 39.61
N GLN A 558 37.76 4.16 40.84
CA GLN A 558 38.39 3.48 41.97
C GLN A 558 37.66 2.19 42.36
N PHE A 559 36.32 2.22 42.30
CA PHE A 559 35.49 1.03 42.55
C PHE A 559 35.77 -0.05 41.52
N ARG A 560 35.79 0.33 40.23
CA ARG A 560 36.10 -0.60 39.15
C ARG A 560 37.51 -1.15 39.21
N ASN A 561 38.47 -0.33 39.52
CA ASN A 561 39.87 -0.78 39.68
C ASN A 561 40.07 -1.74 40.84
N ALA A 562 39.40 -1.49 41.97
CA ALA A 562 39.51 -2.35 43.13
C ALA A 562 38.79 -3.68 43.01
N TYR A 563 37.63 -3.68 42.35
CA TYR A 563 36.71 -4.84 42.34
C TYR A 563 36.52 -5.47 40.97
N ASN A 564 37.04 -4.89 39.88
CA ASN A 564 36.77 -5.26 38.50
C ASN A 564 35.26 -5.31 38.15
N LEU A 565 34.41 -4.68 38.99
CA LEU A 565 33.00 -4.52 38.83
C LEU A 565 32.60 -3.06 38.79
N THR A 566 31.55 -2.73 38.04
CA THR A 566 30.97 -1.39 38.14
C THR A 566 30.07 -1.28 39.36
N PRO A 567 29.92 -0.10 39.98
CA PRO A 567 28.99 0.10 41.10
C PRO A 567 27.55 -0.36 40.79
N ASN A 568 27.06 -0.09 39.55
CA ASN A 568 25.74 -0.56 39.11
C ASN A 568 25.64 -2.10 39.03
N ALA A 569 26.65 -2.75 38.46
CA ALA A 569 26.68 -4.20 38.37
C ALA A 569 26.69 -4.83 39.80
N TYR A 570 27.46 -4.23 40.70
CA TYR A 570 27.47 -4.66 42.12
C TYR A 570 26.11 -4.54 42.79
N ARG A 571 25.41 -3.39 42.61
CA ARG A 571 24.07 -3.15 43.12
C ARG A 571 23.06 -4.17 42.61
N THR A 572 23.02 -4.34 41.27
CA THR A 572 22.10 -5.30 40.63
C THR A 572 22.27 -6.71 41.20
N MET A 573 23.52 -7.15 41.34
CA MET A 573 23.80 -8.48 41.88
C MET A 573 23.50 -8.61 43.36
N SER A 574 23.67 -7.55 44.12
CA SER A 574 23.27 -7.53 45.54
C SER A 574 21.75 -7.65 45.68
N GLN A 575 20.99 -6.94 44.84
CA GLN A 575 19.54 -7.00 44.83
C GLN A 575 19.05 -8.39 44.38
N GLU A 576 19.63 -8.95 43.31
CA GLU A 576 19.32 -10.33 42.86
C GLU A 576 19.63 -11.37 43.95
N ALA A 577 20.74 -11.23 44.69
CA ALA A 577 21.11 -12.12 45.76
C ALA A 577 20.14 -12.04 46.98
N LYS A 578 19.60 -10.84 47.26
CA LYS A 578 18.56 -10.66 48.30
C LYS A 578 17.23 -11.28 47.88
N ASN A 579 16.78 -11.00 46.65
CA ASN A 579 15.52 -11.56 46.14
C ASN A 579 15.55 -13.11 46.08
N ASN A 580 16.70 -13.69 45.71
CA ASN A 580 16.87 -15.15 45.71
C ASN A 580 16.86 -15.77 47.13
N GLN A 581 17.24 -15.02 48.15
CA GLN A 581 17.15 -15.46 49.54
C GLN A 581 15.73 -15.37 50.10
N GLU A 582 14.96 -14.37 49.71
CA GLU A 582 13.55 -14.22 50.08
C GLU A 582 12.63 -15.25 49.38
N THR A 583 13.01 -15.72 48.19
CA THR A 583 12.23 -16.73 47.45
C THR A 583 12.49 -18.17 47.95
N THR A 584 13.50 -18.36 48.80
CA THR A 584 13.92 -19.69 49.32
C THR A 584 13.49 -19.92 50.79
N LEU A 585 12.85 -18.94 51.42
CA LEU A 585 12.16 -19.01 52.71
C LEU A 585 10.64 -19.08 52.51
#